data_bfa5920e13216459d68df150184df3f0
#
_entry.id   bfa5920e13216459d68df150184df3f0
#
_cell.length_a   1.000
_cell.length_b   1.000
_cell.length_c   1.000
_cell.angle_alpha   90.00
_cell.angle_beta   90.00
_cell.angle_gamma   90.00
#
_symmetry.space_group_name_H-M   'P 1'
#
loop_
_entity.id
_entity.type
_entity.pdbx_description
1 polymer ?
#
loop_
_entity_poly.entity_id
_entity_poly.type
_entity_poly.pdbx_seq_one_letter_code
_entity_poly.pdbx_strand_id
1 'polypeptide(L)'
;MSIAAGADLSVALIVPGPIDTVSGGYGYDRRILRGLAEIGHRVRAVELAGRHPLPDETAEAAAWQAIADLGAEEIAVIDGLCLPSFGAAAEAIAARTTVGLIHHPTPLEKGLSEAEAALLREKEARLLPLLSRVIATSRATADRLGEMGIARERIGIVEPGTDPAPRAEGSGSDACAILSIGACVPRKGHDLLLRALARLFDLDWHLTIVGSLTRDPVHARGLAALAEELAIAQRVTFAGEIDESSLEALWRRTDVFALATWFEGYGMAVAEALARGIPCAITAGGAVADLVPPEAGVVVPAGDWQALSRAMRRLIFDTELRRRMSDAAYATGQRLPRWEDQARRFADELRAAHAER
;
A
#
# COMPACT_ATOMS: atom_id res chain seq x y z
N MET A 1 22.21 1.54 -26.89
CA MET A 1 22.95 0.27 -26.63
C MET A 1 22.09 -0.57 -25.69
N SER A 2 21.63 -1.75 -26.10
CA SER A 2 20.82 -2.65 -25.24
C SER A 2 21.68 -3.19 -24.10
N ILE A 3 21.24 -3.03 -22.84
CA ILE A 3 21.91 -3.70 -21.71
C ILE A 3 21.72 -5.21 -21.88
N ALA A 4 22.83 -5.96 -21.89
CA ALA A 4 22.79 -7.41 -22.01
C ALA A 4 22.02 -8.01 -20.81
N ALA A 5 21.29 -9.11 -21.03
CA ALA A 5 20.66 -9.87 -19.96
C ALA A 5 21.75 -10.30 -18.94
N GLY A 6 21.73 -9.69 -17.73
CA GLY A 6 22.74 -9.92 -16.69
C GLY A 6 23.65 -8.73 -16.38
N ALA A 7 23.54 -7.60 -17.09
CA ALA A 7 24.31 -6.40 -16.75
C ALA A 7 23.80 -5.72 -15.47
N ASP A 8 24.73 -5.20 -14.66
CA ASP A 8 24.42 -4.47 -13.43
C ASP A 8 23.73 -3.15 -13.79
N LEU A 9 22.54 -2.93 -13.24
CA LEU A 9 21.83 -1.67 -13.36
C LEU A 9 22.34 -0.66 -12.33
N SER A 10 22.27 0.63 -12.68
CA SER A 10 22.45 1.73 -11.75
C SER A 10 21.10 2.46 -11.60
N VAL A 11 20.53 2.50 -10.41
CA VAL A 11 19.15 2.92 -10.18
C VAL A 11 19.09 3.98 -9.09
N ALA A 12 18.45 5.10 -9.37
CA ALA A 12 18.06 6.11 -8.40
C ALA A 12 16.53 6.05 -8.21
N LEU A 13 16.08 5.62 -7.05
CA LEU A 13 14.67 5.68 -6.66
C LEU A 13 14.41 7.03 -6.00
N ILE A 14 13.60 7.85 -6.66
CA ILE A 14 13.26 9.20 -6.23
C ILE A 14 11.90 9.14 -5.53
N VAL A 15 11.89 9.49 -4.25
CA VAL A 15 10.72 9.40 -3.36
C VAL A 15 10.48 10.71 -2.63
N PRO A 16 9.25 10.99 -2.17
CA PRO A 16 9.05 12.07 -1.19
C PRO A 16 9.80 11.67 0.09
N GLY A 17 10.58 12.57 0.68
CA GLY A 17 11.33 12.25 1.90
C GLY A 17 10.47 12.31 3.17
N PRO A 18 10.92 11.69 4.26
CA PRO A 18 11.99 10.71 4.35
C PRO A 18 11.53 9.28 3.99
N ILE A 19 12.42 8.49 3.37
CA ILE A 19 12.11 7.10 2.94
C ILE A 19 11.80 6.17 4.12
N ASP A 20 12.28 6.49 5.33
CA ASP A 20 12.01 5.70 6.54
C ASP A 20 10.61 5.91 7.11
N THR A 21 9.80 6.76 6.48
CA THR A 21 8.39 6.95 6.86
C THR A 21 7.64 5.61 6.88
N VAL A 22 6.92 5.36 7.98
CA VAL A 22 6.15 4.11 8.16
C VAL A 22 4.88 4.16 7.31
N SER A 23 4.92 3.52 6.16
CA SER A 23 3.74 3.31 5.29
C SER A 23 3.96 2.14 4.34
N GLY A 24 2.87 1.64 3.73
CA GLY A 24 2.94 0.56 2.74
C GLY A 24 3.80 0.93 1.51
N GLY A 25 3.62 2.14 0.95
CA GLY A 25 4.42 2.60 -0.21
C GLY A 25 5.91 2.63 0.10
N TYR A 26 6.32 3.38 1.13
CA TYR A 26 7.74 3.42 1.53
C TYR A 26 8.28 2.05 1.97
N GLY A 27 7.44 1.19 2.56
CA GLY A 27 7.82 -0.19 2.86
C GLY A 27 8.16 -0.98 1.59
N TYR A 28 7.32 -0.85 0.55
CA TYR A 28 7.59 -1.42 -0.77
C TYR A 28 8.90 -0.89 -1.36
N ASP A 29 9.08 0.43 -1.36
CA ASP A 29 10.25 1.10 -1.92
C ASP A 29 11.56 0.61 -1.28
N ARG A 30 11.60 0.57 0.06
CA ARG A 30 12.77 0.04 0.80
C ARG A 30 13.04 -1.43 0.48
N ARG A 31 11.98 -2.25 0.33
CA ARG A 31 12.12 -3.69 0.02
C ARG A 31 12.62 -3.91 -1.41
N ILE A 32 12.16 -3.13 -2.37
CA ILE A 32 12.64 -3.18 -3.76
C ILE A 32 14.11 -2.72 -3.83
N LEU A 33 14.47 -1.60 -3.20
CA LEU A 33 15.87 -1.15 -3.15
C LEU A 33 16.79 -2.23 -2.57
N ARG A 34 16.40 -2.83 -1.43
CA ARG A 34 17.16 -3.92 -0.81
C ARG A 34 17.28 -5.12 -1.75
N GLY A 35 16.18 -5.59 -2.31
CA GLY A 35 16.18 -6.75 -3.20
C GLY A 35 17.00 -6.54 -4.47
N LEU A 36 16.95 -5.33 -5.05
CA LEU A 36 17.81 -4.96 -6.19
C LEU A 36 19.30 -4.99 -5.82
N ALA A 37 19.66 -4.48 -4.63
CA ALA A 37 21.04 -4.52 -4.13
C ALA A 37 21.51 -5.97 -3.89
N GLU A 38 20.66 -6.81 -3.31
CA GLU A 38 20.95 -8.22 -3.03
C GLU A 38 21.19 -9.05 -4.31
N ILE A 39 20.56 -8.68 -5.42
CA ILE A 39 20.81 -9.31 -6.74
C ILE A 39 21.91 -8.63 -7.56
N GLY A 40 22.70 -7.71 -6.95
CA GLY A 40 23.93 -7.17 -7.51
C GLY A 40 23.80 -5.82 -8.22
N HIS A 41 22.65 -5.13 -8.14
CA HIS A 41 22.48 -3.82 -8.75
C HIS A 41 22.93 -2.68 -7.84
N ARG A 42 23.42 -1.59 -8.43
CA ARG A 42 23.74 -0.36 -7.69
C ARG A 42 22.46 0.45 -7.53
N VAL A 43 22.07 0.71 -6.28
CA VAL A 43 20.84 1.41 -5.98
C VAL A 43 21.06 2.51 -4.95
N ARG A 44 20.32 3.61 -5.07
CA ARG A 44 20.25 4.64 -4.05
C ARG A 44 18.85 5.24 -3.98
N ALA A 45 18.46 5.73 -2.81
CA ALA A 45 17.30 6.57 -2.66
C ALA A 45 17.69 8.05 -2.86
N VAL A 46 16.79 8.81 -3.48
CA VAL A 46 16.87 10.27 -3.59
C VAL A 46 15.59 10.83 -2.98
N GLU A 47 15.75 11.47 -1.82
CA GLU A 47 14.62 12.03 -1.09
C GLU A 47 14.35 13.47 -1.53
N LEU A 48 13.11 13.74 -1.96
CA LEU A 48 12.68 15.08 -2.33
C LEU A 48 12.12 15.83 -1.13
N ALA A 49 12.61 17.04 -0.92
CA ALA A 49 12.01 18.00 0.01
C ALA A 49 10.73 18.62 -0.57
N GLY A 50 9.94 19.30 0.27
CA GLY A 50 8.73 19.99 -0.11
C GLY A 50 7.46 19.15 0.08
N ARG A 51 6.33 19.64 -0.43
CA ARG A 51 5.02 18.98 -0.27
C ARG A 51 4.72 18.06 -1.44
N HIS A 52 4.15 16.90 -1.12
CA HIS A 52 3.70 15.89 -2.08
C HIS A 52 2.33 15.31 -1.66
N PRO A 53 1.46 14.95 -2.58
CA PRO A 53 1.57 15.02 -4.05
C PRO A 53 1.24 16.40 -4.65
N LEU A 54 0.79 17.37 -3.86
CA LEU A 54 0.52 18.75 -4.28
C LEU A 54 1.80 19.59 -4.12
N PRO A 55 2.64 19.70 -5.18
CA PRO A 55 3.96 20.28 -5.03
C PRO A 55 3.92 21.78 -4.74
N ASP A 56 4.84 22.23 -3.90
CA ASP A 56 5.24 23.61 -3.72
C ASP A 56 6.55 23.91 -4.49
N GLU A 57 7.00 25.15 -4.45
CA GLU A 57 8.24 25.57 -5.12
C GLU A 57 9.47 24.76 -4.65
N THR A 58 9.50 24.37 -3.36
CA THR A 58 10.57 23.55 -2.80
C THR A 58 10.59 22.16 -3.45
N ALA A 59 9.43 21.53 -3.59
CA ALA A 59 9.30 20.22 -4.23
C ALA A 59 9.69 20.26 -5.72
N GLU A 60 9.28 21.30 -6.45
CA GLU A 60 9.63 21.47 -7.87
C GLU A 60 11.14 21.72 -8.06
N ALA A 61 11.76 22.54 -7.19
CA ALA A 61 13.20 22.75 -7.21
C ALA A 61 13.99 21.48 -6.86
N ALA A 62 13.55 20.73 -5.84
CA ALA A 62 14.15 19.46 -5.47
C ALA A 62 14.06 18.41 -6.59
N ALA A 63 12.92 18.32 -7.28
CA ALA A 63 12.72 17.43 -8.42
C ALA A 63 13.65 17.76 -9.59
N TRP A 64 13.79 19.06 -9.91
CA TRP A 64 14.75 19.50 -10.93
C TRP A 64 16.18 19.12 -10.57
N GLN A 65 16.61 19.40 -9.35
CA GLN A 65 17.97 19.11 -8.88
C GLN A 65 18.24 17.60 -8.87
N ALA A 66 17.27 16.79 -8.44
CA ALA A 66 17.38 15.34 -8.42
C ALA A 66 17.69 14.76 -9.81
N ILE A 67 17.00 15.25 -10.87
CA ILE A 67 17.29 14.82 -12.25
C ILE A 67 18.64 15.32 -12.75
N ALA A 68 19.01 16.56 -12.40
CA ALA A 68 20.30 17.15 -12.81
C ALA A 68 21.51 16.42 -12.24
N ASP A 69 21.37 15.87 -11.01
CA ASP A 69 22.43 15.17 -10.27
C ASP A 69 22.56 13.68 -10.64
N LEU A 70 21.70 13.16 -11.50
CA LEU A 70 21.76 11.75 -11.93
C LEU A 70 22.92 11.52 -12.91
N GLY A 71 23.64 10.43 -12.69
CA GLY A 71 24.64 9.94 -13.63
C GLY A 71 24.04 9.60 -15.01
N ALA A 72 24.88 9.62 -16.06
CA ALA A 72 24.43 9.37 -17.43
C ALA A 72 23.77 8.00 -17.64
N GLU A 73 24.28 6.98 -16.96
CA GLU A 73 23.80 5.59 -17.05
C GLU A 73 22.79 5.23 -15.93
N GLU A 74 22.41 6.19 -15.10
CA GLU A 74 21.55 5.95 -13.97
C GLU A 74 20.08 6.01 -14.39
N ILE A 75 19.33 4.93 -14.15
CA ILE A 75 17.89 4.86 -14.40
C ILE A 75 17.16 5.60 -13.27
N ALA A 76 16.39 6.61 -13.64
CA ALA A 76 15.51 7.30 -12.70
C ALA A 76 14.23 6.48 -12.49
N VAL A 77 13.94 6.09 -11.25
CA VAL A 77 12.63 5.56 -10.85
C VAL A 77 11.94 6.60 -10.00
N ILE A 78 10.82 7.14 -10.45
CA ILE A 78 10.09 8.22 -9.78
C ILE A 78 8.83 7.65 -9.11
N ASP A 79 8.75 7.74 -7.79
CA ASP A 79 7.52 7.42 -7.06
C ASP A 79 6.38 8.36 -7.49
N GLY A 80 5.17 7.78 -7.66
CA GLY A 80 3.99 8.49 -8.13
C GLY A 80 3.58 9.69 -7.27
N LEU A 81 3.85 9.64 -5.96
CA LEU A 81 3.56 10.78 -5.07
C LEU A 81 4.40 12.01 -5.39
N CYS A 82 5.62 11.85 -5.85
CA CYS A 82 6.47 12.99 -6.21
C CYS A 82 6.46 13.32 -7.71
N LEU A 83 5.90 12.45 -8.58
CA LEU A 83 5.81 12.69 -10.02
C LEU A 83 5.23 14.08 -10.38
N PRO A 84 4.16 14.59 -9.73
CA PRO A 84 3.62 15.92 -10.03
C PRO A 84 4.59 17.08 -9.86
N SER A 85 5.70 16.89 -9.12
CA SER A 85 6.75 17.92 -8.92
C SER A 85 7.67 18.11 -10.13
N PHE A 86 7.66 17.18 -11.10
CA PHE A 86 8.57 17.19 -12.25
C PHE A 86 8.11 18.04 -13.43
N GLY A 87 7.11 18.93 -13.23
CA GLY A 87 6.59 19.77 -14.31
C GLY A 87 7.65 20.61 -15.02
N ALA A 88 8.56 21.25 -14.28
CA ALA A 88 9.67 22.03 -14.82
C ALA A 88 10.79 21.12 -15.40
N ALA A 89 10.92 19.88 -14.95
CA ALA A 89 11.92 18.92 -15.40
C ALA A 89 11.39 17.98 -16.54
N ALA A 90 10.22 18.28 -17.11
CA ALA A 90 9.54 17.41 -18.10
C ALA A 90 10.43 17.02 -19.28
N GLU A 91 11.18 17.95 -19.85
CA GLU A 91 12.11 17.68 -20.97
C GLU A 91 13.29 16.80 -20.51
N ALA A 92 13.80 17.03 -19.30
CA ALA A 92 14.92 16.28 -18.75
C ALA A 92 14.54 14.81 -18.44
N ILE A 93 13.33 14.54 -17.92
CA ILE A 93 12.84 13.16 -17.72
C ILE A 93 12.56 12.47 -19.07
N ALA A 94 12.04 13.17 -20.08
CA ALA A 94 11.84 12.63 -21.43
C ALA A 94 13.17 12.34 -22.14
N ALA A 95 14.23 13.07 -21.81
CA ALA A 95 15.54 12.93 -22.42
C ALA A 95 16.37 11.76 -21.87
N ARG A 96 15.94 11.00 -20.87
CA ARG A 96 16.67 9.88 -20.24
C ARG A 96 15.77 8.69 -19.95
N THR A 97 16.32 7.51 -19.60
CA THR A 97 15.53 6.37 -19.16
C THR A 97 14.92 6.69 -17.79
N THR A 98 13.60 6.88 -17.77
CA THR A 98 12.85 7.24 -16.57
C THR A 98 11.65 6.32 -16.43
N VAL A 99 11.47 5.74 -15.26
CA VAL A 99 10.38 4.81 -14.93
C VAL A 99 9.53 5.41 -13.82
N GLY A 100 8.21 5.37 -13.97
CA GLY A 100 7.27 5.74 -12.90
C GLY A 100 6.94 4.52 -12.05
N LEU A 101 7.03 4.65 -10.73
CA LEU A 101 6.54 3.65 -9.78
C LEU A 101 5.23 4.14 -9.19
N ILE A 102 4.12 3.55 -9.60
CA ILE A 102 2.78 4.02 -9.24
C ILE A 102 2.11 3.04 -8.28
N HIS A 103 2.05 3.41 -7.01
CA HIS A 103 1.31 2.66 -6.00
C HIS A 103 -0.19 2.80 -6.18
N HIS A 104 -0.67 4.00 -6.48
CA HIS A 104 -2.00 4.33 -6.99
C HIS A 104 -1.96 5.72 -7.63
N PRO A 105 -2.86 6.05 -8.58
CA PRO A 105 -2.92 7.39 -9.16
C PRO A 105 -3.27 8.44 -8.09
N THR A 106 -2.48 9.51 -8.01
CA THR A 106 -2.61 10.53 -6.96
C THR A 106 -3.96 11.27 -6.97
N PRO A 107 -4.66 11.47 -8.12
CA PRO A 107 -5.98 12.10 -8.14
C PRO A 107 -7.08 11.29 -7.43
N LEU A 108 -6.83 10.02 -7.12
CA LEU A 108 -7.77 9.13 -6.41
C LEU A 108 -7.59 9.16 -4.88
N GLU A 109 -6.64 9.95 -4.37
CA GLU A 109 -6.43 10.09 -2.92
C GLU A 109 -7.65 10.76 -2.27
N LYS A 110 -8.11 10.21 -1.14
CA LYS A 110 -9.22 10.77 -0.38
C LYS A 110 -8.77 11.95 0.46
N GLY A 111 -9.63 12.98 0.53
CA GLY A 111 -9.35 14.22 1.26
C GLY A 111 -8.92 15.37 0.37
N LEU A 112 -8.68 15.12 -0.91
CA LEU A 112 -8.47 16.18 -1.90
C LEU A 112 -9.78 16.90 -2.23
N SER A 113 -9.72 18.21 -2.40
CA SER A 113 -10.78 18.98 -3.06
C SER A 113 -10.86 18.60 -4.54
N GLU A 114 -11.99 18.90 -5.18
CA GLU A 114 -12.17 18.66 -6.62
C GLU A 114 -11.12 19.40 -7.48
N ALA A 115 -10.75 20.62 -7.07
CA ALA A 115 -9.72 21.41 -7.73
C ALA A 115 -8.32 20.77 -7.60
N GLU A 116 -7.95 20.28 -6.42
CA GLU A 116 -6.69 19.60 -6.20
C GLU A 116 -6.61 18.28 -6.99
N ALA A 117 -7.68 17.49 -6.98
CA ALA A 117 -7.75 16.26 -7.77
C ALA A 117 -7.68 16.54 -9.29
N ALA A 118 -8.29 17.65 -9.76
CA ALA A 118 -8.20 18.06 -11.17
C ALA A 118 -6.78 18.49 -11.54
N LEU A 119 -6.10 19.25 -10.68
CA LEU A 119 -4.70 19.66 -10.87
C LEU A 119 -3.77 18.44 -10.96
N LEU A 120 -3.92 17.46 -10.07
CA LEU A 120 -3.12 16.24 -10.09
C LEU A 120 -3.38 15.43 -11.37
N ARG A 121 -4.64 15.29 -11.81
CA ARG A 121 -4.97 14.65 -13.09
C ARG A 121 -4.27 15.31 -14.27
N GLU A 122 -4.28 16.66 -14.33
CA GLU A 122 -3.59 17.39 -15.38
C GLU A 122 -2.09 17.14 -15.37
N LYS A 123 -1.45 17.23 -14.19
CA LYS A 123 0.00 16.98 -14.03
C LYS A 123 0.37 15.55 -14.42
N GLU A 124 -0.35 14.54 -13.94
CA GLU A 124 -0.11 13.14 -14.29
C GLU A 124 -0.36 12.86 -15.77
N ALA A 125 -1.44 13.36 -16.36
CA ALA A 125 -1.72 13.20 -17.78
C ALA A 125 -0.63 13.81 -18.68
N ARG A 126 0.04 14.87 -18.23
CA ARG A 126 1.16 15.50 -18.92
C ARG A 126 2.47 14.71 -18.75
N LEU A 127 2.74 14.19 -17.56
CA LEU A 127 4.06 13.63 -17.20
C LEU A 127 4.18 12.13 -17.46
N LEU A 128 3.14 11.33 -17.18
CA LEU A 128 3.17 9.88 -17.38
C LEU A 128 3.54 9.45 -18.81
N PRO A 129 3.07 10.11 -19.89
CA PRO A 129 3.47 9.76 -21.25
C PRO A 129 4.95 9.99 -21.55
N LEU A 130 5.64 10.85 -20.80
CA LEU A 130 7.07 11.16 -21.00
C LEU A 130 8.01 10.10 -20.42
N LEU A 131 7.51 9.27 -19.50
CA LEU A 131 8.29 8.20 -18.88
C LEU A 131 8.55 7.08 -19.90
N SER A 132 9.70 6.44 -19.87
CA SER A 132 10.02 5.29 -20.72
C SER A 132 9.07 4.12 -20.42
N ARG A 133 8.75 3.89 -19.15
CA ARG A 133 7.88 2.82 -18.67
C ARG A 133 7.21 3.19 -17.34
N VAL A 134 6.11 2.52 -17.03
CA VAL A 134 5.42 2.69 -15.72
C VAL A 134 5.30 1.34 -15.05
N ILE A 135 5.66 1.24 -13.78
CA ILE A 135 5.49 0.06 -12.95
C ILE A 135 4.32 0.30 -11.99
N ALA A 136 3.30 -0.52 -12.11
CA ALA A 136 2.14 -0.54 -11.21
C ALA A 136 2.32 -1.62 -10.14
N THR A 137 1.89 -1.35 -8.90
CA THR A 137 1.98 -2.31 -7.80
C THR A 137 0.81 -3.29 -7.73
N SER A 138 -0.14 -3.22 -8.69
CA SER A 138 -1.24 -4.17 -8.83
C SER A 138 -1.86 -4.10 -10.23
N ARG A 139 -2.64 -5.14 -10.57
CA ARG A 139 -3.45 -5.15 -11.80
C ARG A 139 -4.47 -4.00 -11.79
N ALA A 140 -5.14 -3.75 -10.67
CA ALA A 140 -6.11 -2.68 -10.56
C ALA A 140 -5.48 -1.30 -10.81
N THR A 141 -4.26 -1.05 -10.30
CA THR A 141 -3.51 0.17 -10.60
C THR A 141 -3.13 0.23 -12.08
N ALA A 142 -2.68 -0.88 -12.68
CA ALA A 142 -2.34 -0.95 -14.10
C ALA A 142 -3.55 -0.68 -15.00
N ASP A 143 -4.72 -1.19 -14.66
CA ASP A 143 -5.96 -0.94 -15.42
C ASP A 143 -6.36 0.54 -15.36
N ARG A 144 -6.23 1.19 -14.19
CA ARG A 144 -6.44 2.64 -14.04
C ARG A 144 -5.47 3.48 -14.87
N LEU A 145 -4.20 3.09 -14.93
CA LEU A 145 -3.22 3.75 -15.80
C LEU A 145 -3.58 3.60 -17.28
N GLY A 146 -4.09 2.43 -17.69
CA GLY A 146 -4.62 2.20 -19.03
C GLY A 146 -5.82 3.11 -19.34
N GLU A 147 -6.77 3.29 -18.40
CA GLU A 147 -7.88 4.24 -18.53
C GLU A 147 -7.42 5.71 -18.64
N MET A 148 -6.25 6.03 -18.06
CA MET A 148 -5.60 7.34 -18.19
C MET A 148 -4.82 7.50 -19.52
N GLY A 149 -4.86 6.49 -20.41
CA GLY A 149 -4.27 6.54 -21.76
C GLY A 149 -2.83 6.05 -21.84
N ILE A 150 -2.29 5.40 -20.82
CA ILE A 150 -0.97 4.77 -20.91
C ILE A 150 -1.10 3.43 -21.67
N ALA A 151 -0.32 3.26 -22.71
CA ALA A 151 -0.32 2.05 -23.52
C ALA A 151 0.05 0.82 -22.68
N ARG A 152 -0.70 -0.27 -22.82
CA ARG A 152 -0.61 -1.46 -21.96
C ARG A 152 0.79 -2.09 -21.97
N GLU A 153 1.47 -2.09 -23.10
CA GLU A 153 2.83 -2.58 -23.29
C GLU A 153 3.87 -1.78 -22.50
N ARG A 154 3.57 -0.54 -22.13
CA ARG A 154 4.42 0.34 -21.31
C ARG A 154 4.16 0.21 -19.82
N ILE A 155 3.19 -0.63 -19.41
CA ILE A 155 2.84 -0.84 -18.00
C ILE A 155 3.34 -2.21 -17.56
N GLY A 156 4.35 -2.22 -16.70
CA GLY A 156 4.77 -3.39 -15.95
C GLY A 156 3.94 -3.56 -14.67
N ILE A 157 3.78 -4.80 -14.20
CA ILE A 157 3.13 -5.07 -12.91
C ILE A 157 4.13 -5.78 -12.01
N VAL A 158 4.51 -5.12 -10.91
CA VAL A 158 5.37 -5.68 -9.88
C VAL A 158 4.67 -5.53 -8.54
N GLU A 159 3.95 -6.57 -8.15
CA GLU A 159 3.21 -6.60 -6.90
C GLU A 159 4.17 -6.60 -5.69
N PRO A 160 3.76 -6.11 -4.51
CA PRO A 160 4.53 -6.31 -3.29
C PRO A 160 4.81 -7.78 -3.01
N GLY A 161 6.00 -8.07 -2.55
CA GLY A 161 6.32 -9.37 -1.97
C GLY A 161 5.71 -9.52 -0.57
N THR A 162 5.62 -10.76 -0.12
CA THR A 162 5.18 -11.10 1.24
C THR A 162 6.20 -12.00 1.89
N ASP A 163 6.64 -11.64 3.10
CA ASP A 163 7.58 -12.44 3.85
C ASP A 163 6.89 -13.71 4.39
N PRO A 164 7.61 -14.86 4.45
CA PRO A 164 7.16 -16.00 5.23
C PRO A 164 6.96 -15.58 6.68
N ALA A 165 5.89 -16.04 7.29
CA ALA A 165 5.62 -15.75 8.69
C ALA A 165 5.11 -17.00 9.42
N PRO A 166 5.36 -17.12 10.74
CA PRO A 166 4.76 -18.16 11.53
C PRO A 166 3.23 -17.99 11.56
N ARG A 167 2.51 -19.10 11.65
CA ARG A 167 1.06 -19.07 11.75
C ARG A 167 0.63 -18.42 13.07
N ALA A 168 -0.41 -17.59 13.02
CA ALA A 168 -1.00 -16.99 14.21
C ALA A 168 -1.62 -18.07 15.11
N GLU A 169 -1.44 -17.90 16.42
CA GLU A 169 -1.97 -18.80 17.45
C GLU A 169 -3.40 -18.41 17.85
N GLY A 170 -3.81 -17.15 17.55
CA GLY A 170 -5.05 -16.55 17.99
C GLY A 170 -4.96 -16.00 19.44
N SER A 171 -6.04 -15.40 19.91
CA SER A 171 -6.10 -14.76 21.23
C SER A 171 -5.95 -15.73 22.40
N GLY A 172 -6.38 -16.98 22.21
CA GLY A 172 -6.46 -17.98 23.28
C GLY A 172 -7.44 -17.58 24.40
N SER A 173 -8.37 -16.65 24.13
CA SER A 173 -9.37 -16.14 25.07
C SER A 173 -10.77 -16.18 24.47
N ASP A 174 -11.80 -15.98 25.31
CA ASP A 174 -13.20 -15.92 24.86
C ASP A 174 -13.46 -14.70 23.96
N ALA A 175 -12.75 -13.60 24.19
CA ALA A 175 -12.85 -12.40 23.37
C ALA A 175 -12.04 -12.54 22.05
N CYS A 176 -12.69 -12.31 20.93
CA CYS A 176 -12.06 -12.33 19.62
C CYS A 176 -11.11 -11.14 19.45
N ALA A 177 -9.83 -11.40 19.23
CA ALA A 177 -8.83 -10.35 18.97
C ALA A 177 -8.86 -9.96 17.49
N ILE A 178 -9.21 -8.72 17.23
CA ILE A 178 -9.31 -8.13 15.89
C ILE A 178 -8.16 -7.15 15.71
N LEU A 179 -7.41 -7.29 14.60
CA LEU A 179 -6.34 -6.38 14.24
C LEU A 179 -6.70 -5.63 12.95
N SER A 180 -6.42 -4.32 12.93
CA SER A 180 -6.48 -3.48 11.74
C SER A 180 -5.18 -2.68 11.64
N ILE A 181 -4.56 -2.66 10.45
CA ILE A 181 -3.28 -1.97 10.24
C ILE A 181 -3.43 -0.92 9.15
N GLY A 182 -3.09 0.31 9.50
CA GLY A 182 -3.08 1.46 8.60
C GLY A 182 -3.13 2.77 9.36
N ALA A 183 -2.54 3.82 8.80
CA ALA A 183 -2.63 5.17 9.37
C ALA A 183 -4.10 5.58 9.59
N CYS A 184 -4.38 6.30 10.66
CA CYS A 184 -5.71 6.83 10.95
C CYS A 184 -6.03 8.02 10.03
N VAL A 185 -6.32 7.71 8.76
CA VAL A 185 -6.70 8.66 7.70
C VAL A 185 -8.02 8.24 7.05
N PRO A 186 -8.80 9.16 6.45
CA PRO A 186 -10.13 8.87 5.91
C PRO A 186 -10.18 7.67 4.94
N ARG A 187 -9.15 7.51 4.10
CA ARG A 187 -9.06 6.43 3.11
C ARG A 187 -9.11 5.02 3.73
N LYS A 188 -8.58 4.86 4.96
CA LYS A 188 -8.54 3.56 5.65
C LYS A 188 -9.87 3.12 6.26
N GLY A 189 -10.86 4.03 6.35
CA GLY A 189 -12.23 3.71 6.73
C GLY A 189 -12.39 3.13 8.14
N HIS A 190 -11.51 3.49 9.07
CA HIS A 190 -11.63 3.01 10.46
C HIS A 190 -12.96 3.42 11.12
N ASP A 191 -13.56 4.53 10.70
CA ASP A 191 -14.89 4.95 11.10
C ASP A 191 -15.98 3.94 10.70
N LEU A 192 -15.87 3.35 9.49
CA LEU A 192 -16.78 2.30 9.05
C LEU A 192 -16.60 1.01 9.86
N LEU A 193 -15.35 0.67 10.20
CA LEU A 193 -15.05 -0.50 11.04
C LEU A 193 -15.62 -0.32 12.46
N LEU A 194 -15.43 0.85 13.06
CA LEU A 194 -16.01 1.16 14.38
C LEU A 194 -17.54 1.04 14.36
N ARG A 195 -18.22 1.62 13.35
CA ARG A 195 -19.68 1.51 13.19
C ARG A 195 -20.14 0.05 12.97
N ALA A 196 -19.36 -0.74 12.21
CA ALA A 196 -19.67 -2.15 12.01
C ALA A 196 -19.60 -2.96 13.31
N LEU A 197 -18.55 -2.76 14.11
CA LEU A 197 -18.32 -3.45 15.36
C LEU A 197 -19.26 -2.99 16.48
N ALA A 198 -19.66 -1.73 16.52
CA ALA A 198 -20.62 -1.21 17.51
C ALA A 198 -21.97 -1.95 17.50
N ARG A 199 -22.36 -2.57 16.37
CA ARG A 199 -23.58 -3.40 16.30
C ARG A 199 -23.43 -4.78 16.94
N LEU A 200 -22.22 -5.16 17.32
CA LEU A 200 -21.88 -6.49 17.86
C LEU A 200 -21.65 -6.43 19.37
N PHE A 201 -22.54 -5.69 20.06
CA PHE A 201 -22.46 -5.47 21.52
C PHE A 201 -22.68 -6.76 22.32
N ASP A 202 -23.37 -7.74 21.73
CA ASP A 202 -23.69 -9.05 22.28
C ASP A 202 -22.59 -10.11 22.12
N LEU A 203 -21.46 -9.74 21.46
CA LEU A 203 -20.30 -10.60 21.27
C LEU A 203 -19.08 -10.02 21.99
N ASP A 204 -18.18 -10.91 22.42
CA ASP A 204 -16.91 -10.50 23.02
C ASP A 204 -15.83 -10.34 21.95
N TRP A 205 -15.31 -9.13 21.82
CA TRP A 205 -14.25 -8.78 20.88
C TRP A 205 -13.43 -7.60 21.41
N HIS A 206 -12.21 -7.51 20.92
CA HIS A 206 -11.34 -6.36 21.11
C HIS A 206 -10.67 -5.99 19.78
N LEU A 207 -10.73 -4.71 19.40
CA LEU A 207 -10.08 -4.15 18.21
C LEU A 207 -8.81 -3.42 18.60
N THR A 208 -7.69 -3.78 17.94
CA THR A 208 -6.46 -3.00 17.97
C THR A 208 -6.22 -2.39 16.59
N ILE A 209 -6.09 -1.06 16.53
CA ILE A 209 -5.73 -0.30 15.32
C ILE A 209 -4.26 0.13 15.45
N VAL A 210 -3.43 -0.32 14.52
CA VAL A 210 -2.00 0.00 14.45
C VAL A 210 -1.74 0.90 13.24
N GLY A 211 -1.06 2.01 13.45
CA GLY A 211 -0.66 2.95 12.40
C GLY A 211 -0.67 4.39 12.87
N SER A 212 -0.09 5.27 12.08
CA SER A 212 0.13 6.67 12.44
C SER A 212 -1.15 7.38 12.87
N LEU A 213 -1.11 8.01 14.05
CA LEU A 213 -2.13 8.92 14.57
C LEU A 213 -1.81 10.38 14.25
N THR A 214 -0.60 10.64 13.72
CA THR A 214 -0.06 11.99 13.48
C THR A 214 -0.12 12.40 12.01
N ARG A 215 -0.39 11.46 11.09
CA ARG A 215 -0.55 11.78 9.66
C ARG A 215 -1.80 12.63 9.40
N ASP A 216 -2.90 12.40 10.11
CA ASP A 216 -4.10 13.23 10.17
C ASP A 216 -4.61 13.26 11.62
N PRO A 217 -4.07 14.16 12.46
CA PRO A 217 -4.42 14.21 13.87
C PRO A 217 -5.87 14.60 14.13
N VAL A 218 -6.52 15.31 13.20
CA VAL A 218 -7.93 15.69 13.32
C VAL A 218 -8.81 14.46 13.13
N HIS A 219 -8.55 13.68 12.09
CA HIS A 219 -9.27 12.44 11.82
C HIS A 219 -9.04 11.42 12.92
N ALA A 220 -7.80 11.25 13.40
CA ALA A 220 -7.47 10.32 14.50
C ALA A 220 -8.24 10.65 15.79
N ARG A 221 -8.31 11.93 16.19
CA ARG A 221 -9.14 12.36 17.33
C ARG A 221 -10.63 12.12 17.08
N GLY A 222 -11.10 12.33 15.83
CA GLY A 222 -12.48 12.05 15.44
C GLY A 222 -12.84 10.56 15.58
N LEU A 223 -11.91 9.65 15.28
CA LEU A 223 -12.13 8.20 15.50
C LEU A 223 -12.26 7.84 16.98
N ALA A 224 -11.43 8.43 17.85
CA ALA A 224 -11.53 8.22 19.28
C ALA A 224 -12.89 8.74 19.84
N ALA A 225 -13.30 9.94 19.44
CA ALA A 225 -14.60 10.50 19.79
C ALA A 225 -15.77 9.63 19.28
N LEU A 226 -15.67 9.10 18.08
CA LEU A 226 -16.66 8.19 17.51
C LEU A 226 -16.76 6.89 18.33
N ALA A 227 -15.63 6.33 18.81
CA ALA A 227 -15.64 5.13 19.64
C ALA A 227 -16.36 5.38 20.99
N GLU A 228 -16.20 6.58 21.58
CA GLU A 228 -16.95 7.01 22.78
C GLU A 228 -18.45 7.17 22.46
N GLU A 229 -18.80 7.88 21.38
CA GLU A 229 -20.19 8.07 20.93
C GLU A 229 -20.91 6.73 20.73
N LEU A 230 -20.21 5.75 20.15
CA LEU A 230 -20.73 4.41 19.90
C LEU A 230 -20.69 3.49 21.14
N ALA A 231 -20.21 3.96 22.28
CA ALA A 231 -20.06 3.22 23.54
C ALA A 231 -19.19 1.96 23.41
N ILE A 232 -18.15 1.99 22.57
CA ILE A 232 -17.20 0.88 22.35
C ILE A 232 -15.75 1.24 22.70
N ALA A 233 -15.48 2.41 23.24
CA ALA A 233 -14.11 2.89 23.50
C ALA A 233 -13.29 1.90 24.35
N GLN A 234 -13.92 1.21 25.30
CA GLN A 234 -13.25 0.20 26.16
C GLN A 234 -12.84 -1.08 25.39
N ARG A 235 -13.36 -1.27 24.17
CA ARG A 235 -13.06 -2.41 23.29
C ARG A 235 -12.14 -2.04 22.14
N VAL A 236 -11.64 -0.79 22.09
CA VAL A 236 -10.81 -0.29 20.98
C VAL A 236 -9.51 0.28 21.51
N THR A 237 -8.40 -0.20 20.98
CA THR A 237 -7.07 0.32 21.23
C THR A 237 -6.51 0.99 19.98
N PHE A 238 -6.22 2.28 20.05
CA PHE A 238 -5.44 3.00 19.03
C PHE A 238 -3.97 2.94 19.45
N ALA A 239 -3.22 1.98 18.92
CA ALA A 239 -1.84 1.70 19.34
C ALA A 239 -0.81 2.70 18.79
N GLY A 240 -1.19 3.48 17.76
CA GLY A 240 -0.21 4.32 17.06
C GLY A 240 0.78 3.48 16.25
N GLU A 241 1.92 4.08 15.94
CA GLU A 241 3.06 3.37 15.36
C GLU A 241 3.77 2.58 16.45
N ILE A 242 4.02 1.31 16.20
CA ILE A 242 4.69 0.39 17.15
C ILE A 242 5.88 -0.26 16.47
N ASP A 243 6.83 -0.75 17.26
CA ASP A 243 7.98 -1.48 16.78
C ASP A 243 7.61 -2.87 16.21
N GLU A 244 8.52 -3.45 15.44
CA GLU A 244 8.32 -4.73 14.76
C GLU A 244 8.03 -5.88 15.74
N SER A 245 8.69 -5.89 16.89
CA SER A 245 8.51 -6.94 17.91
C SER A 245 7.12 -6.89 18.54
N SER A 246 6.63 -5.69 18.81
CA SER A 246 5.27 -5.44 19.30
C SER A 246 4.20 -5.80 18.26
N LEU A 247 4.46 -5.48 16.99
CA LEU A 247 3.58 -5.84 15.88
C LEU A 247 3.52 -7.36 15.69
N GLU A 248 4.65 -8.06 15.76
CA GLU A 248 4.65 -9.52 15.65
C GLU A 248 3.94 -10.20 16.81
N ALA A 249 4.04 -9.64 18.03
CA ALA A 249 3.27 -10.13 19.17
C ALA A 249 1.75 -9.96 18.98
N LEU A 250 1.31 -8.85 18.36
CA LEU A 250 -0.10 -8.64 18.00
C LEU A 250 -0.55 -9.62 16.91
N TRP A 251 0.24 -9.78 15.84
CA TRP A 251 -0.05 -10.74 14.78
C TRP A 251 -0.28 -12.13 15.32
N ARG A 252 0.61 -12.61 16.19
CA ARG A 252 0.53 -13.95 16.78
C ARG A 252 -0.79 -14.20 17.53
N ARG A 253 -1.34 -13.16 18.17
CA ARG A 253 -2.55 -13.26 19.00
C ARG A 253 -3.83 -12.83 18.27
N THR A 254 -3.76 -12.55 16.98
CA THR A 254 -4.91 -12.07 16.19
C THR A 254 -5.78 -13.24 15.73
N ASP A 255 -7.08 -13.12 15.94
CA ASP A 255 -8.10 -14.07 15.47
C ASP A 255 -8.68 -13.68 14.10
N VAL A 256 -8.85 -12.37 13.87
CA VAL A 256 -9.43 -11.81 12.63
C VAL A 256 -8.69 -10.54 12.25
N PHE A 257 -8.32 -10.42 10.99
CA PHE A 257 -7.85 -9.16 10.41
C PHE A 257 -9.01 -8.42 9.77
N ALA A 258 -9.16 -7.13 10.07
CA ALA A 258 -10.25 -6.31 9.52
C ALA A 258 -9.72 -5.02 8.87
N LEU A 259 -10.20 -4.72 7.65
CA LEU A 259 -9.84 -3.49 6.94
C LEU A 259 -11.05 -2.95 6.17
N ALA A 260 -11.55 -1.78 6.58
CA ALA A 260 -12.74 -1.15 5.97
C ALA A 260 -12.36 -0.08 4.91
N THR A 261 -11.27 -0.30 4.20
CA THR A 261 -10.65 0.70 3.31
C THR A 261 -11.56 1.12 2.16
N TRP A 262 -11.44 2.38 1.77
CA TRP A 262 -12.05 2.88 0.54
C TRP A 262 -11.21 2.56 -0.70
N PHE A 263 -9.89 2.49 -0.54
CA PHE A 263 -8.98 2.15 -1.63
C PHE A 263 -7.63 1.65 -1.08
N GLU A 264 -7.14 0.55 -1.66
CA GLU A 264 -5.78 0.03 -1.49
C GLU A 264 -5.16 -0.23 -2.87
N GLY A 265 -3.94 0.25 -3.07
CA GLY A 265 -3.17 -0.05 -4.29
C GLY A 265 -2.83 -1.54 -4.41
N TYR A 266 -2.62 -2.23 -3.27
CA TYR A 266 -2.43 -3.66 -3.18
C TYR A 266 -3.08 -4.24 -1.93
N GLY A 267 -2.64 -3.85 -0.73
CA GLY A 267 -3.14 -4.36 0.54
C GLY A 267 -2.11 -5.21 1.28
N MET A 268 -0.88 -4.71 1.46
CA MET A 268 0.22 -5.45 2.10
C MET A 268 -0.17 -6.02 3.45
N ALA A 269 -0.87 -5.27 4.30
CA ALA A 269 -1.32 -5.76 5.61
C ALA A 269 -2.30 -6.94 5.50
N VAL A 270 -3.13 -7.01 4.44
CA VAL A 270 -3.99 -8.17 4.16
C VAL A 270 -3.14 -9.36 3.73
N ALA A 271 -2.15 -9.14 2.86
CA ALA A 271 -1.20 -10.18 2.46
C ALA A 271 -0.42 -10.75 3.66
N GLU A 272 0.01 -9.90 4.59
CA GLU A 272 0.68 -10.27 5.84
C GLU A 272 -0.24 -11.08 6.78
N ALA A 273 -1.54 -10.72 6.85
CA ALA A 273 -2.54 -11.47 7.59
C ALA A 273 -2.75 -12.87 6.99
N LEU A 274 -2.88 -12.97 5.66
CA LEU A 274 -3.00 -14.24 4.95
C LEU A 274 -1.76 -15.12 5.15
N ALA A 275 -0.55 -14.55 5.09
CA ALA A 275 0.70 -15.28 5.32
C ALA A 275 0.76 -15.93 6.72
N ARG A 276 0.06 -15.34 7.70
CA ARG A 276 -0.06 -15.84 9.06
C ARG A 276 -1.30 -16.72 9.29
N GLY A 277 -2.09 -16.95 8.26
CA GLY A 277 -3.32 -17.74 8.37
C GLY A 277 -4.42 -17.03 9.16
N ILE A 278 -4.47 -15.70 9.11
CA ILE A 278 -5.51 -14.93 9.78
C ILE A 278 -6.65 -14.64 8.80
N PRO A 279 -7.88 -15.11 9.07
CA PRO A 279 -9.01 -14.83 8.21
C PRO A 279 -9.33 -13.34 8.16
N CYS A 280 -9.71 -12.85 6.98
CA CYS A 280 -9.88 -11.44 6.71
C CYS A 280 -11.36 -11.04 6.58
N ALA A 281 -11.75 -9.90 7.17
CA ALA A 281 -13.02 -9.22 6.90
C ALA A 281 -12.71 -7.84 6.32
N ILE A 282 -12.89 -7.66 5.01
CA ILE A 282 -12.44 -6.46 4.32
C ILE A 282 -13.50 -5.87 3.39
N THR A 283 -13.33 -4.60 3.06
CA THR A 283 -14.10 -3.97 1.99
C THR A 283 -13.36 -4.04 0.65
N ALA A 284 -14.10 -4.12 -0.47
CA ALA A 284 -13.58 -4.20 -1.83
C ALA A 284 -13.07 -2.85 -2.34
N GLY A 285 -12.09 -2.28 -1.66
CA GLY A 285 -11.47 -0.99 -2.00
C GLY A 285 -10.20 -1.15 -2.83
N GLY A 286 -10.25 -1.08 -4.15
CA GLY A 286 -9.09 -1.24 -5.02
C GLY A 286 -8.64 -2.70 -5.17
N ALA A 287 -7.31 -2.95 -5.24
CA ALA A 287 -6.75 -4.27 -5.50
C ALA A 287 -6.91 -5.29 -4.34
N VAL A 288 -7.21 -4.82 -3.13
CA VAL A 288 -7.22 -5.67 -1.93
C VAL A 288 -8.26 -6.79 -1.98
N ALA A 289 -9.34 -6.61 -2.75
CA ALA A 289 -10.39 -7.61 -2.91
C ALA A 289 -9.87 -8.91 -3.57
N ASP A 290 -8.92 -8.79 -4.48
CA ASP A 290 -8.37 -9.90 -5.24
C ASP A 290 -7.44 -10.79 -4.40
N LEU A 291 -6.97 -10.29 -3.25
CA LEU A 291 -6.10 -11.03 -2.33
C LEU A 291 -6.85 -12.06 -1.49
N VAL A 292 -8.14 -11.84 -1.22
CA VAL A 292 -8.90 -12.64 -0.25
C VAL A 292 -9.92 -13.53 -0.96
N PRO A 293 -9.59 -14.81 -1.20
CA PRO A 293 -10.58 -15.75 -1.75
C PRO A 293 -11.69 -16.01 -0.71
N PRO A 294 -12.90 -16.40 -1.15
CA PRO A 294 -14.07 -16.61 -0.26
C PRO A 294 -13.84 -17.60 0.88
N GLU A 295 -12.89 -18.52 0.73
CA GLU A 295 -12.53 -19.51 1.73
C GLU A 295 -11.60 -18.94 2.82
N ALA A 296 -10.88 -17.83 2.54
CA ALA A 296 -9.91 -17.20 3.44
C ALA A 296 -10.45 -15.97 4.17
N GLY A 297 -11.66 -15.52 3.83
CA GLY A 297 -12.25 -14.34 4.44
C GLY A 297 -13.55 -13.90 3.78
N VAL A 298 -14.00 -12.70 4.16
CA VAL A 298 -15.22 -12.09 3.61
C VAL A 298 -14.86 -10.72 3.04
N VAL A 299 -15.18 -10.53 1.77
CA VAL A 299 -15.04 -9.25 1.07
C VAL A 299 -16.43 -8.66 0.85
N VAL A 300 -16.65 -7.42 1.29
CA VAL A 300 -17.92 -6.70 1.15
C VAL A 300 -17.73 -5.42 0.33
N PRO A 301 -18.78 -4.82 -0.25
CA PRO A 301 -18.64 -3.58 -1.00
C PRO A 301 -18.00 -2.45 -0.18
N ALA A 302 -17.19 -1.59 -0.82
CA ALA A 302 -16.60 -0.42 -0.17
C ALA A 302 -17.71 0.51 0.34
N GLY A 303 -17.59 0.96 1.59
CA GLY A 303 -18.56 1.81 2.26
C GLY A 303 -19.74 1.07 2.91
N ASP A 304 -19.96 -0.21 2.62
CA ASP A 304 -21.05 -1.01 3.23
C ASP A 304 -20.63 -1.57 4.59
N TRP A 305 -20.63 -0.69 5.61
CA TRP A 305 -20.30 -1.10 6.97
C TRP A 305 -21.34 -2.05 7.59
N GLN A 306 -22.59 -2.09 7.09
CA GLN A 306 -23.62 -3.04 7.52
C GLN A 306 -23.28 -4.46 7.03
N ALA A 307 -22.86 -4.62 5.79
CA ALA A 307 -22.36 -5.89 5.29
C ALA A 307 -21.09 -6.33 6.04
N LEU A 308 -20.17 -5.39 6.33
CA LEU A 308 -18.99 -5.66 7.14
C LEU A 308 -19.37 -6.12 8.55
N SER A 309 -20.36 -5.50 9.19
CA SER A 309 -20.88 -5.93 10.50
C SER A 309 -21.39 -7.39 10.46
N ARG A 310 -22.13 -7.77 9.41
CA ARG A 310 -22.60 -9.16 9.24
C ARG A 310 -21.45 -10.13 9.06
N ALA A 311 -20.44 -9.75 8.27
CA ALA A 311 -19.24 -10.55 8.07
C ALA A 311 -18.47 -10.75 9.37
N MET A 312 -18.22 -9.66 10.12
CA MET A 312 -17.56 -9.69 11.41
C MET A 312 -18.32 -10.55 12.42
N ARG A 313 -19.68 -10.44 12.50
CA ARG A 313 -20.51 -11.28 13.38
C ARG A 313 -20.24 -12.77 13.12
N ARG A 314 -20.21 -13.20 11.87
CA ARG A 314 -19.95 -14.60 11.53
C ARG A 314 -18.58 -15.06 11.97
N LEU A 315 -17.54 -14.26 11.73
CA LEU A 315 -16.16 -14.60 12.08
C LEU A 315 -15.91 -14.56 13.59
N ILE A 316 -16.58 -13.68 14.34
CA ILE A 316 -16.45 -13.61 15.79
C ILE A 316 -17.19 -14.77 16.48
N PHE A 317 -18.43 -15.04 16.05
CA PHE A 317 -19.30 -16.02 16.68
C PHE A 317 -18.95 -17.47 16.33
N ASP A 318 -18.73 -17.76 15.01
CA ASP A 318 -18.52 -19.12 14.49
C ASP A 318 -17.02 -19.45 14.49
N THR A 319 -16.54 -20.00 15.60
CA THR A 319 -15.13 -20.38 15.77
C THR A 319 -14.71 -21.49 14.81
N GLU A 320 -15.61 -22.41 14.41
CA GLU A 320 -15.29 -23.46 13.47
C GLU A 320 -15.16 -22.92 12.03
N LEU A 321 -16.03 -21.98 11.64
CA LEU A 321 -15.87 -21.24 10.38
C LEU A 321 -14.54 -20.48 10.37
N ARG A 322 -14.24 -19.76 11.45
CA ARG A 322 -12.99 -18.99 11.60
C ARG A 322 -11.76 -19.91 11.46
N ARG A 323 -11.77 -21.10 12.07
CA ARG A 323 -10.68 -22.08 11.96
C ARG A 323 -10.50 -22.55 10.51
N ARG A 324 -11.60 -22.93 9.81
CA ARG A 324 -11.53 -23.33 8.39
C ARG A 324 -11.00 -22.20 7.51
N MET A 325 -11.45 -20.97 7.73
CA MET A 325 -10.96 -19.82 6.99
C MET A 325 -9.49 -19.53 7.29
N SER A 326 -9.05 -19.77 8.53
CA SER A 326 -7.63 -19.66 8.92
C SER A 326 -6.75 -20.64 8.13
N ASP A 327 -7.18 -21.90 7.95
CA ASP A 327 -6.45 -22.89 7.15
C ASP A 327 -6.34 -22.45 5.68
N ALA A 328 -7.43 -21.95 5.12
CA ALA A 328 -7.46 -21.43 3.74
C ALA A 328 -6.65 -20.14 3.58
N ALA A 329 -6.69 -19.23 4.56
CA ALA A 329 -5.87 -18.03 4.58
C ALA A 329 -4.39 -18.37 4.57
N TYR A 330 -3.94 -19.31 5.41
CA TYR A 330 -2.56 -19.75 5.43
C TYR A 330 -2.13 -20.36 4.09
N ALA A 331 -2.94 -21.26 3.53
CA ALA A 331 -2.68 -21.85 2.21
C ALA A 331 -2.61 -20.79 1.09
N THR A 332 -3.42 -19.73 1.18
CA THR A 332 -3.37 -18.59 0.25
C THR A 332 -2.09 -17.79 0.45
N GLY A 333 -1.75 -17.45 1.69
CA GLY A 333 -0.53 -16.70 2.04
C GLY A 333 0.76 -17.36 1.56
N GLN A 334 0.81 -18.72 1.56
CA GLN A 334 1.99 -19.45 1.06
C GLN A 334 2.20 -19.32 -0.45
N ARG A 335 1.18 -18.90 -1.21
CA ARG A 335 1.24 -18.69 -2.67
C ARG A 335 1.50 -17.24 -3.07
N LEU A 336 1.50 -16.31 -2.11
CA LEU A 336 1.77 -14.89 -2.39
C LEU A 336 3.20 -14.69 -2.91
N PRO A 337 3.42 -13.70 -3.77
CA PRO A 337 4.75 -13.38 -4.30
C PRO A 337 5.77 -13.15 -3.18
N ARG A 338 7.03 -13.54 -3.43
CA ARG A 338 8.16 -13.26 -2.54
C ARG A 338 8.94 -12.04 -2.98
N TRP A 339 9.53 -11.30 -2.04
CA TRP A 339 10.27 -10.08 -2.34
C TRP A 339 11.42 -10.30 -3.31
N GLU A 340 12.13 -11.45 -3.19
CA GLU A 340 13.23 -11.76 -4.10
C GLU A 340 12.76 -11.89 -5.56
N ASP A 341 11.59 -12.52 -5.78
CA ASP A 341 11.01 -12.66 -7.12
C ASP A 341 10.52 -11.31 -7.67
N GLN A 342 9.96 -10.48 -6.80
CA GLN A 342 9.51 -9.15 -7.20
C GLN A 342 10.69 -8.21 -7.52
N ALA A 343 11.79 -8.30 -6.79
CA ALA A 343 13.01 -7.57 -7.12
C ALA A 343 13.57 -7.96 -8.49
N ARG A 344 13.58 -9.25 -8.84
CA ARG A 344 13.98 -9.72 -10.18
C ARG A 344 13.04 -9.18 -11.25
N ARG A 345 11.71 -9.27 -11.04
CA ARG A 345 10.71 -8.70 -11.96
C ARG A 345 10.89 -7.20 -12.14
N PHE A 346 11.16 -6.48 -11.04
CA PHE A 346 11.42 -5.05 -11.09
C PHE A 346 12.65 -4.74 -11.95
N ALA A 347 13.74 -5.49 -11.77
CA ALA A 347 14.94 -5.37 -12.60
C ALA A 347 14.64 -5.64 -14.08
N ASP A 348 13.78 -6.60 -14.40
CA ASP A 348 13.38 -6.91 -15.78
C ASP A 348 12.58 -5.77 -16.40
N GLU A 349 11.68 -5.12 -15.64
CA GLU A 349 10.96 -3.92 -16.09
C GLU A 349 11.90 -2.73 -16.34
N LEU A 350 12.95 -2.58 -15.51
CA LEU A 350 13.97 -1.54 -15.72
C LEU A 350 14.80 -1.80 -17.00
N ARG A 351 15.13 -3.07 -17.28
CA ARG A 351 15.82 -3.45 -18.53
C ARG A 351 14.95 -3.20 -19.74
N ALA A 352 13.65 -3.52 -19.67
CA ALA A 352 12.70 -3.23 -20.73
C ALA A 352 12.63 -1.72 -21.01
N ALA A 353 12.51 -0.89 -19.96
CA ALA A 353 12.51 0.57 -20.10
C ALA A 353 13.78 1.12 -20.80
N HIS A 354 14.92 0.48 -20.57
CA HIS A 354 16.19 0.89 -21.19
C HIS A 354 16.29 0.44 -22.65
N ALA A 355 15.71 -0.70 -23.01
CA ALA A 355 15.74 -1.26 -24.37
C ALA A 355 14.77 -0.58 -25.35
N GLU A 356 13.68 0.01 -24.83
CA GLU A 356 12.66 0.72 -25.61
C GLU A 356 13.11 2.14 -26.03
N ARG A 357 14.33 2.54 -25.72
CA ARG A 357 14.95 3.82 -26.03
C ARG A 357 16.05 3.68 -27.09
#